data_308ccd1be8de5ba45bf90d1c1491d9eb
#
_entry.id   308ccd1be8de5ba45bf90d1c1491d9eb
#
_cell.length_a   1.000
_cell.length_b   1.000
_cell.length_c   1.000
_cell.angle_alpha   90.00
_cell.angle_beta   90.00
_cell.angle_gamma   90.00
#
_symmetry.space_group_name_H-M   'P 1'
#
loop_
_entity.id
_entity.type
_entity.pdbx_description
1 polymer ?
#
loop_
_entity_poly.entity_id
_entity_poly.type
_entity_poly.pdbx_seq_one_letter_code
_entity_poly.pdbx_strand_id
1 'polypeptide(L)'
;SNNLDMLETMKTSALFQKAWRNDPKALPLQELIELATVNGAKALGLDTGMLEEGKIADIIIVNTENSFFLSPGNFLSNFIYSAHSDCIEYMIANGKFVMRNRKVKDEAQIIANAKEQLIKITH
;
A
#
# COMPACT_ATOMS: atom_id res chain seq x y z
N SER A 1 -10.35 -7.90 8.72
CA SER A 1 -10.23 -7.49 7.32
C SER A 1 -10.05 -8.72 6.43
N ASN A 2 -10.84 -8.81 5.37
CA ASN A 2 -10.74 -9.93 4.41
C ASN A 2 -9.71 -9.69 3.31
N ASN A 3 -9.14 -8.51 3.23
CA ASN A 3 -8.04 -8.19 2.34
C ASN A 3 -6.88 -7.54 3.11
N LEU A 4 -5.69 -7.61 2.52
CA LEU A 4 -4.47 -7.02 3.05
C LEU A 4 -4.00 -5.86 2.16
N ASP A 5 -4.95 -5.10 1.61
CA ASP A 5 -4.70 -3.96 0.74
C ASP A 5 -4.55 -2.68 1.56
N MET A 6 -3.31 -2.19 1.68
CA MET A 6 -3.02 -0.97 2.43
C MET A 6 -3.60 0.27 1.74
N LEU A 7 -3.66 0.31 0.42
CA LEU A 7 -4.23 1.45 -0.30
C LEU A 7 -5.74 1.59 -0.04
N GLU A 8 -6.47 0.47 -0.06
CA GLU A 8 -7.87 0.44 0.31
C GLU A 8 -8.09 0.81 1.79
N THR A 9 -7.21 0.34 2.66
CA THR A 9 -7.25 0.69 4.09
C THR A 9 -7.06 2.19 4.30
N MET A 10 -6.10 2.81 3.62
CA MET A 10 -5.90 4.27 3.68
C MET A 10 -7.13 5.03 3.17
N LYS A 11 -7.67 4.65 2.03
CA LYS A 11 -8.90 5.26 1.46
C LYS A 11 -10.07 5.17 2.44
N THR A 12 -10.32 3.99 2.97
CA THR A 12 -11.40 3.75 3.93
C THR A 12 -11.23 4.59 5.19
N SER A 13 -10.00 4.65 5.73
CA SER A 13 -9.67 5.46 6.91
C SER A 13 -9.93 6.94 6.66
N ALA A 14 -9.51 7.47 5.52
CA ALA A 14 -9.73 8.87 5.15
C ALA A 14 -11.23 9.22 5.07
N LEU A 15 -12.01 8.38 4.38
CA LEU A 15 -13.44 8.60 4.21
C LEU A 15 -14.20 8.46 5.54
N PHE A 16 -13.86 7.44 6.31
CA PHE A 16 -14.49 7.20 7.61
C PHE A 16 -14.26 8.36 8.60
N GLN A 17 -13.00 8.83 8.72
CA GLN A 17 -12.68 9.94 9.62
C GLN A 17 -13.39 11.23 9.23
N LYS A 18 -13.51 11.53 7.94
CA LYS A 18 -14.24 12.69 7.44
C LYS A 18 -15.73 12.60 7.77
N ALA A 19 -16.34 11.45 7.57
CA ALA A 19 -17.74 11.21 7.88
C ALA A 19 -18.00 11.24 9.41
N TRP A 20 -17.17 10.55 10.18
CA TRP A 20 -17.31 10.47 11.64
C TRP A 20 -17.20 11.84 12.33
N ARG A 21 -16.23 12.66 11.89
CA ARG A 21 -16.00 13.99 12.46
C ARG A 21 -16.87 15.08 11.83
N ASN A 22 -17.62 14.73 10.78
CA ASN A 22 -18.36 15.70 9.96
C ASN A 22 -17.46 16.86 9.50
N ASP A 23 -16.20 16.54 9.16
CA ASP A 23 -15.18 17.49 8.76
C ASP A 23 -14.45 16.99 7.51
N PRO A 24 -14.60 17.66 6.35
CA PRO A 24 -13.94 17.25 5.12
C PRO A 24 -12.41 17.38 5.17
N LYS A 25 -11.87 18.08 6.15
CA LYS A 25 -10.44 18.25 6.37
C LYS A 25 -9.86 17.25 7.38
N ALA A 26 -10.70 16.41 8.02
CA ALA A 26 -10.22 15.40 8.95
C ALA A 26 -9.28 14.41 8.25
N LEU A 27 -8.18 14.08 8.92
CA LEU A 27 -7.14 13.19 8.45
C LEU A 27 -6.59 13.62 7.07
N PRO A 28 -5.74 14.66 7.01
CA PRO A 28 -5.09 15.08 5.77
C PRO A 28 -4.30 13.94 5.10
N LEU A 29 -4.22 13.94 3.78
CA LEU A 29 -3.57 12.87 3.02
C LEU A 29 -2.10 12.67 3.39
N GLN A 30 -1.39 13.75 3.71
CA GLN A 30 -0.01 13.68 4.17
C GLN A 30 0.11 12.90 5.50
N GLU A 31 -0.73 13.21 6.47
CA GLU A 31 -0.79 12.48 7.74
C GLU A 31 -1.13 11.00 7.54
N LEU A 32 -2.05 10.72 6.62
CA LEU A 32 -2.44 9.35 6.29
C LEU A 32 -1.29 8.52 5.71
N ILE A 33 -0.48 9.11 4.82
CA ILE A 33 0.74 8.48 4.31
C ILE A 33 1.76 8.24 5.43
N GLU A 34 1.94 9.20 6.31
CA GLU A 34 2.85 9.05 7.47
C GLU A 34 2.39 7.93 8.41
N LEU A 35 1.09 7.79 8.65
CA LEU A 35 0.53 6.66 9.41
C LEU A 35 0.84 5.32 8.76
N ALA A 36 0.76 5.24 7.43
CA ALA A 36 0.99 4.01 6.68
C ALA A 36 2.49 3.68 6.47
N THR A 37 3.40 4.60 6.76
CA THR A 37 4.85 4.45 6.51
C THR A 37 5.68 4.71 7.77
N VAL A 38 6.07 5.96 7.99
CA VAL A 38 7.00 6.37 9.05
C VAL A 38 6.49 6.00 10.45
N ASN A 39 5.21 6.24 10.73
CA ASN A 39 4.65 5.98 12.05
C ASN A 39 4.53 4.49 12.32
N GLY A 40 4.18 3.69 11.32
CA GLY A 40 4.19 2.23 11.42
C GLY A 40 5.60 1.67 11.69
N ALA A 41 6.60 2.17 10.96
CA ALA A 41 7.99 1.81 11.16
C ALA A 41 8.48 2.15 12.58
N LYS A 42 8.18 3.36 13.06
CA LYS A 42 8.51 3.78 14.43
C LYS A 42 7.86 2.89 15.49
N ALA A 43 6.59 2.56 15.31
CA ALA A 43 5.85 1.70 16.25
C ALA A 43 6.47 0.30 16.35
N LEU A 44 7.06 -0.20 15.27
CA LEU A 44 7.74 -1.50 15.23
C LEU A 44 9.25 -1.42 15.54
N GLY A 45 9.80 -0.24 15.76
CA GLY A 45 11.23 -0.03 15.98
C GLY A 45 12.10 -0.32 14.75
N LEU A 46 11.54 -0.14 13.54
CA LEU A 46 12.21 -0.38 12.26
C LEU A 46 12.78 0.92 11.67
N ASP A 47 13.97 0.84 11.10
CA ASP A 47 14.65 1.99 10.47
C ASP A 47 14.29 2.11 8.98
N THR A 48 13.01 2.26 8.71
CA THR A 48 12.41 2.35 7.38
C THR A 48 11.25 3.36 7.35
N GLY A 49 10.51 3.41 6.26
CA GLY A 49 9.29 4.22 6.11
C GLY A 49 9.53 5.57 5.44
N MET A 50 10.77 5.88 5.04
CA MET A 50 11.14 7.08 4.29
C MET A 50 12.29 6.82 3.32
N LEU A 51 12.36 7.63 2.27
CA LEU A 51 13.43 7.61 1.27
C LEU A 51 14.55 8.56 1.72
N GLU A 52 15.50 8.03 2.49
CA GLU A 52 16.63 8.76 3.05
C GLU A 52 17.86 7.86 3.07
N GLU A 53 19.06 8.44 2.84
CA GLU A 53 20.32 7.71 2.93
C GLU A 53 20.50 7.07 4.32
N GLY A 54 20.94 5.83 4.34
CA GLY A 54 21.14 5.06 5.58
C GLY A 54 19.91 4.33 6.08
N LYS A 55 18.73 4.58 5.53
CA LYS A 55 17.50 3.85 5.88
C LYS A 55 17.38 2.53 5.12
N ILE A 56 16.64 1.59 5.70
CA ILE A 56 16.28 0.35 5.02
C ILE A 56 15.44 0.69 3.79
N ALA A 57 15.81 0.15 2.63
CA ALA A 57 15.13 0.41 1.37
C ALA A 57 13.88 -0.47 1.24
N ASP A 58 12.74 0.06 1.69
CA ASP A 58 11.40 -0.46 1.47
C ASP A 58 10.66 0.54 0.58
N ILE A 59 10.48 0.21 -0.70
CA ILE A 59 10.08 1.16 -1.74
C ILE A 59 9.03 0.52 -2.64
N ILE A 60 7.99 1.28 -2.96
CA ILE A 60 7.06 0.95 -4.04
C ILE A 60 7.25 1.91 -5.21
N ILE A 61 7.10 1.41 -6.43
CA ILE A 61 7.13 2.23 -7.64
C ILE A 61 5.74 2.16 -8.27
N VAL A 62 5.12 3.32 -8.40
CA VAL A 62 3.75 3.48 -8.88
C VAL A 62 3.77 3.89 -10.35
N ASN A 63 3.04 3.15 -11.19
CA ASN A 63 2.77 3.55 -12.56
C ASN A 63 1.62 4.55 -12.58
N THR A 64 1.90 5.78 -13.06
CA THR A 64 0.91 6.86 -13.18
C THR A 64 0.33 7.01 -14.59
N GLU A 65 0.78 6.19 -15.54
CA GLU A 65 0.33 6.19 -16.93
C GLU A 65 -1.00 5.46 -17.10
N ASN A 66 -2.03 5.91 -16.36
CA ASN A 66 -3.38 5.33 -16.43
C ASN A 66 -4.44 6.39 -16.10
N SER A 67 -5.72 6.05 -16.37
CA SER A 67 -6.85 6.97 -16.22
C SER A 67 -7.08 7.51 -14.80
N PHE A 68 -6.66 6.78 -13.76
CA PHE A 68 -6.84 7.21 -12.38
C PHE A 68 -5.97 8.40 -11.98
N PHE A 69 -4.89 8.64 -12.73
CA PHE A 69 -3.96 9.76 -12.51
C PHE A 69 -4.19 10.95 -13.48
N LEU A 70 -5.19 10.89 -14.34
CA LEU A 70 -5.52 11.98 -15.28
C LEU A 70 -6.30 13.14 -14.65
N SER A 71 -6.85 12.95 -13.46
CA SER A 71 -7.54 14.00 -12.73
C SER A 71 -6.58 15.15 -12.41
N PRO A 72 -7.03 16.41 -12.45
CA PRO A 72 -6.20 17.59 -12.13
C PRO A 72 -5.80 17.67 -10.65
N GLY A 73 -6.13 16.68 -9.82
CA GLY A 73 -5.66 16.57 -8.44
C GLY A 73 -4.16 16.31 -8.34
N ASN A 74 -3.63 16.43 -7.13
CA ASN A 74 -2.25 16.05 -6.88
C ASN A 74 -2.08 14.52 -6.83
N PHE A 75 -0.83 14.06 -6.89
CA PHE A 75 -0.49 12.63 -6.86
C PHE A 75 -1.13 11.90 -5.68
N LEU A 76 -1.02 12.41 -4.45
CA LEU A 76 -1.56 11.75 -3.25
C LEU A 76 -3.08 11.60 -3.32
N SER A 77 -3.78 12.60 -3.80
CA SER A 77 -5.23 12.56 -3.97
C SER A 77 -5.63 11.47 -4.97
N ASN A 78 -5.00 11.42 -6.11
CA ASN A 78 -5.26 10.41 -7.13
C ASN A 78 -4.89 9.01 -6.63
N PHE A 79 -3.74 8.87 -5.98
CA PHE A 79 -3.25 7.59 -5.46
C PHE A 79 -4.18 7.01 -4.38
N ILE A 80 -4.62 7.81 -3.43
CA ILE A 80 -5.43 7.34 -2.30
C ILE A 80 -6.90 7.19 -2.67
N TYR A 81 -7.49 8.15 -3.38
CA TYR A 81 -8.93 8.13 -3.64
C TYR A 81 -9.34 7.43 -4.93
N SER A 82 -8.50 7.42 -5.94
CA SER A 82 -8.87 6.97 -7.28
C SER A 82 -8.17 5.69 -7.72
N ALA A 83 -6.89 5.54 -7.42
CA ALA A 83 -6.10 4.39 -7.87
C ALA A 83 -6.46 3.09 -7.13
N HIS A 84 -6.06 1.99 -7.73
CA HIS A 84 -6.11 0.64 -7.16
C HIS A 84 -4.69 0.09 -7.00
N SER A 85 -4.52 -0.94 -6.19
CA SER A 85 -3.19 -1.50 -5.87
C SER A 85 -2.44 -2.06 -7.08
N ASP A 86 -3.11 -2.33 -8.19
CA ASP A 86 -2.50 -2.75 -9.45
C ASP A 86 -1.64 -1.66 -10.11
N CYS A 87 -1.75 -0.40 -9.67
CA CYS A 87 -0.84 0.67 -10.10
C CYS A 87 0.59 0.52 -9.52
N ILE A 88 0.78 -0.29 -8.49
CA ILE A 88 2.09 -0.58 -7.91
C ILE A 88 2.78 -1.61 -8.79
N GLU A 89 3.77 -1.18 -9.56
CA GLU A 89 4.42 -1.99 -10.59
C GLU A 89 5.63 -2.75 -10.06
N TYR A 90 6.39 -2.14 -9.16
CA TYR A 90 7.56 -2.73 -8.51
C TYR A 90 7.49 -2.57 -7.00
N MET A 91 8.03 -3.53 -6.28
CA MET A 91 8.23 -3.44 -4.84
C MET A 91 9.64 -3.92 -4.47
N ILE A 92 10.29 -3.12 -3.64
CA ILE A 92 11.58 -3.42 -3.03
C ILE A 92 11.34 -3.55 -1.53
N ALA A 93 11.82 -4.62 -0.93
CA ALA A 93 11.81 -4.82 0.52
C ALA A 93 13.23 -5.16 0.99
N ASN A 94 13.70 -4.42 1.97
CA ASN A 94 15.06 -4.56 2.51
C ASN A 94 16.14 -4.53 1.39
N GLY A 95 15.99 -3.61 0.44
CA GLY A 95 16.91 -3.42 -0.67
C GLY A 95 16.82 -4.46 -1.80
N LYS A 96 15.88 -5.39 -1.75
CA LYS A 96 15.70 -6.45 -2.75
C LYS A 96 14.35 -6.34 -3.44
N PHE A 97 14.32 -6.55 -4.75
CA PHE A 97 13.06 -6.64 -5.47
C PHE A 97 12.27 -7.87 -5.03
N VAL A 98 11.06 -7.65 -4.54
CA VAL A 98 10.10 -8.71 -4.20
C VAL A 98 8.95 -8.79 -5.21
N MET A 99 8.72 -7.73 -5.98
CA MET A 99 7.79 -7.70 -7.12
C MET A 99 8.39 -6.89 -8.25
N ARG A 100 8.29 -7.40 -9.50
CA ARG A 100 8.72 -6.73 -10.73
C ARG A 100 7.62 -6.85 -11.78
N ASN A 101 7.24 -5.75 -12.42
CA ASN A 101 6.18 -5.74 -13.44
C ASN A 101 4.92 -6.49 -12.97
N ARG A 102 4.49 -6.25 -11.73
CA ARG A 102 3.33 -6.91 -11.11
C ARG A 102 3.49 -8.42 -10.85
N LYS A 103 4.69 -8.96 -10.96
CA LYS A 103 4.97 -10.40 -10.77
C LYS A 103 5.86 -10.62 -9.56
N VAL A 104 5.46 -11.54 -8.70
CA VAL A 104 6.22 -12.01 -7.54
C VAL A 104 6.93 -13.32 -7.91
N LYS A 105 8.17 -13.48 -7.44
CA LYS A 105 8.92 -14.73 -7.64
C LYS A 105 8.15 -15.91 -7.05
N ASP A 106 8.11 -17.02 -7.79
CA ASP A 106 7.45 -18.27 -7.37
C ASP A 106 5.94 -18.12 -7.06
N GLU A 107 5.27 -17.12 -7.62
CA GLU A 107 3.86 -16.82 -7.36
C GLU A 107 2.94 -18.04 -7.57
N ALA A 108 3.12 -18.78 -8.67
CA ALA A 108 2.31 -19.97 -8.96
C ALA A 108 2.46 -21.04 -7.87
N GLN A 109 3.68 -21.26 -7.35
CA GLN A 109 3.93 -22.20 -6.27
C GLN A 109 3.34 -21.71 -4.95
N ILE A 110 3.43 -20.42 -4.66
CA ILE A 110 2.83 -19.81 -3.45
C ILE A 110 1.31 -20.02 -3.47
N ILE A 111 0.65 -19.76 -4.61
CA ILE A 111 -0.79 -19.95 -4.77
C ILE A 111 -1.17 -21.42 -4.64
N ALA A 112 -0.40 -22.35 -5.22
CA ALA A 112 -0.64 -23.78 -5.10
C ALA A 112 -0.55 -24.25 -3.65
N ASN A 113 0.48 -23.81 -2.93
CA ASN A 113 0.67 -24.14 -1.51
C ASN A 113 -0.48 -23.57 -0.66
N ALA A 114 -0.90 -22.34 -0.91
CA ALA A 114 -2.02 -21.73 -0.20
C ALA A 114 -3.34 -22.50 -0.41
N LYS A 115 -3.62 -22.93 -1.63
CA LYS A 115 -4.79 -23.77 -1.94
C LYS A 115 -4.75 -25.10 -1.21
N GLU A 116 -3.60 -25.73 -1.14
CA GLU A 116 -3.42 -27.00 -0.40
C GLU A 116 -3.70 -26.80 1.10
N GLN A 117 -3.17 -25.73 1.71
CA GLN A 117 -3.46 -25.43 3.12
C GLN A 117 -4.94 -25.11 3.35
N LEU A 118 -5.58 -24.40 2.44
CA LEU A 118 -7.01 -24.10 2.55
C LEU A 118 -7.86 -25.37 2.59
N ILE A 119 -7.55 -26.37 1.76
CA ILE A 119 -8.24 -27.67 1.76
C ILE A 119 -8.10 -28.35 3.13
N LYS A 120 -6.91 -28.32 3.74
CA LYS A 120 -6.67 -28.89 5.07
C LYS A 120 -7.47 -28.22 6.18
N ILE A 121 -7.70 -26.91 6.08
CA ILE A 121 -8.45 -26.14 7.09
C ILE A 121 -9.96 -26.33 6.92
N THR A 122 -10.45 -26.51 5.69
CA THR A 122 -11.88 -26.63 5.38
C THR A 122 -12.41 -28.07 5.49
N HIS A 123 -11.57 -29.02 5.72
CA HIS A 123 -11.85 -30.45 5.95
C HIS A 123 -11.30 -30.90 7.31
#